data_4ba74d9f55188f4ce6d9b54cb0ff5ec4
#
_entry.id   4ba74d9f55188f4ce6d9b54cb0ff5ec4
#
_cell.length_a   1.000
_cell.length_b   1.000
_cell.length_c   1.000
_cell.angle_alpha   90.00
_cell.angle_beta   90.00
_cell.angle_gamma   90.00
#
_symmetry.space_group_name_H-M   'P 1'
#
loop_
_entity.id
_entity.type
_entity.pdbx_description
1 polymer ?
#
loop_
_entity_poly.entity_id
_entity_poly.type
_entity_poly.pdbx_seq_one_letter_code
_entity_poly.pdbx_strand_id
1 'polypeptide(L)'
;MRALFLQWFFVFFFANNAFAADAPNAYPNRPIHIIIPLAAGNSIDNGVRIITQKITQNTGMQFVIESLPGAAGSIGADKVAKSAPDGYTLGVFNDSILTMVPNIQTKLAWDPIKDFAPITMAGKIELGMIIPPTNPANSVADLIAFAKKNPGKLNYGSGGNGSPQHIAMALLNSQAGTTMTHVPYKGIMQAATGVAGNEIDVALIAVSSLKNLAEAGKLKFIGVASAQRLAQFPNIPTLAESGAPGFEFTAWFAFMAPQGTPKPVTQLLNAEIKKALTDKDVREKMLSQGLYPASNSPEELNQLIRAQLSSYGTLIRKIGLQPE
;
A
#
# COMPACT_ATOMS: atom_id res chain seq x y z
N MET A 1 -58.19 -45.72 69.37
CA MET A 1 -58.33 -44.74 68.31
C MET A 1 -56.99 -44.08 68.12
N ARG A 2 -56.19 -44.47 67.10
CA ARG A 2 -54.87 -43.97 66.81
C ARG A 2 -54.94 -43.25 65.45
N ALA A 3 -54.67 -41.89 65.45
CA ALA A 3 -54.57 -41.08 64.23
C ALA A 3 -53.15 -41.14 63.72
N LEU A 4 -52.97 -41.61 62.50
CA LEU A 4 -51.68 -41.53 61.77
C LEU A 4 -51.59 -40.16 61.09
N PHE A 5 -50.54 -39.41 61.43
CA PHE A 5 -50.12 -38.21 60.70
C PHE A 5 -49.21 -38.64 59.55
N LEU A 6 -49.60 -38.36 58.34
CA LEU A 6 -48.79 -38.53 57.15
C LEU A 6 -48.12 -37.21 56.85
N GLN A 7 -46.79 -37.07 57.06
CA GLN A 7 -46.01 -35.93 56.70
C GLN A 7 -45.58 -36.08 55.24
N TRP A 8 -46.03 -35.19 54.37
CA TRP A 8 -45.56 -35.05 53.01
C TRP A 8 -44.26 -34.24 53.02
N PHE A 9 -43.13 -34.86 52.61
CA PHE A 9 -41.84 -34.22 52.39
C PHE A 9 -41.84 -33.69 50.93
N PHE A 10 -41.97 -32.36 50.74
CA PHE A 10 -41.77 -31.70 49.48
C PHE A 10 -40.26 -31.53 49.24
N VAL A 11 -39.64 -32.34 48.35
CA VAL A 11 -38.28 -32.15 47.91
C VAL A 11 -38.31 -31.10 46.81
N PHE A 12 -37.85 -29.86 47.12
CA PHE A 12 -37.61 -28.83 46.15
C PHE A 12 -36.34 -29.18 45.37
N PHE A 13 -36.50 -29.65 44.11
CA PHE A 13 -35.42 -29.77 43.16
C PHE A 13 -35.07 -28.35 42.65
N PHE A 14 -34.04 -27.72 43.22
CA PHE A 14 -33.42 -26.56 42.62
C PHE A 14 -32.70 -27.01 41.36
N ALA A 15 -33.32 -26.84 40.19
CA ALA A 15 -32.65 -26.92 38.92
C ALA A 15 -31.65 -25.75 38.86
N ASN A 16 -30.36 -26.03 39.11
CA ASN A 16 -29.27 -25.15 38.75
C ASN A 16 -29.22 -25.02 37.23
N ASN A 17 -29.94 -24.03 36.69
CA ASN A 17 -29.60 -23.51 35.37
C ASN A 17 -28.22 -22.88 35.44
N ALA A 18 -27.17 -23.68 35.26
CA ALA A 18 -25.87 -23.16 34.89
C ALA A 18 -26.06 -22.46 33.56
N PHE A 19 -26.15 -21.11 33.59
CA PHE A 19 -25.90 -20.31 32.41
C PHE A 19 -24.48 -20.69 32.00
N ALA A 20 -24.37 -21.47 30.92
CA ALA A 20 -23.12 -21.58 30.20
C ALA A 20 -22.77 -20.13 29.80
N ALA A 21 -21.84 -19.54 30.52
CA ALA A 21 -21.20 -18.32 30.06
C ALA A 21 -20.63 -18.67 28.69
N ASP A 22 -21.22 -18.10 27.63
CA ASP A 22 -20.67 -18.20 26.29
C ASP A 22 -19.18 -17.88 26.41
N ALA A 23 -18.34 -18.86 26.08
CA ALA A 23 -16.90 -18.61 25.93
C ALA A 23 -16.78 -17.39 25.04
N PRO A 24 -15.96 -16.37 25.38
CA PRO A 24 -15.84 -15.18 24.57
C PRO A 24 -15.60 -15.62 23.14
N ASN A 25 -16.51 -15.26 22.24
CA ASN A 25 -16.51 -15.70 20.84
C ASN A 25 -15.10 -15.52 20.29
N ALA A 26 -14.41 -16.61 19.99
CA ALA A 26 -13.05 -16.57 19.46
C ALA A 26 -13.07 -15.76 18.17
N TYR A 27 -12.30 -14.64 18.16
CA TYR A 27 -12.12 -13.84 16.94
C TYR A 27 -11.23 -14.58 15.95
N PRO A 28 -11.56 -14.59 14.63
CA PRO A 28 -12.83 -14.16 14.03
C PRO A 28 -13.89 -15.29 14.02
N ASN A 29 -15.15 -14.94 14.26
CA ASN A 29 -16.30 -15.86 14.16
C ASN A 29 -17.25 -15.57 12.98
N ARG A 30 -16.91 -14.56 12.17
CA ARG A 30 -17.60 -14.14 10.94
C ARG A 30 -16.59 -13.61 9.91
N PRO A 31 -16.97 -13.44 8.65
CA PRO A 31 -16.07 -12.90 7.64
C PRO A 31 -15.54 -11.50 7.98
N ILE A 32 -14.24 -11.28 7.70
CA ILE A 32 -13.57 -10.00 7.83
C ILE A 32 -13.69 -9.25 6.51
N HIS A 33 -14.22 -8.03 6.53
CA HIS A 33 -14.33 -7.16 5.38
C HIS A 33 -13.06 -6.34 5.18
N ILE A 34 -12.53 -6.35 3.96
CA ILE A 34 -11.34 -5.59 3.58
C ILE A 34 -11.74 -4.55 2.54
N ILE A 35 -11.59 -3.27 2.88
CA ILE A 35 -11.80 -2.14 1.98
C ILE A 35 -10.47 -1.79 1.31
N ILE A 36 -10.44 -1.79 -0.02
CA ILE A 36 -9.31 -1.34 -0.83
C ILE A 36 -9.73 -0.05 -1.55
N PRO A 37 -9.20 1.14 -1.19
CA PRO A 37 -9.58 2.42 -1.80
C PRO A 37 -8.97 2.64 -3.19
N LEU A 38 -8.86 1.59 -3.97
CA LEU A 38 -8.29 1.58 -5.32
C LEU A 38 -9.22 0.81 -6.26
N ALA A 39 -9.07 1.01 -7.57
CA ALA A 39 -9.84 0.29 -8.56
C ALA A 39 -9.59 -1.23 -8.48
N ALA A 40 -10.62 -2.03 -8.65
CA ALA A 40 -10.52 -3.48 -8.65
C ALA A 40 -9.58 -4.00 -9.75
N GLY A 41 -8.91 -5.12 -9.50
CA GLY A 41 -8.02 -5.78 -10.47
C GLY A 41 -6.63 -5.14 -10.58
N ASN A 42 -6.31 -4.12 -9.77
CA ASN A 42 -4.94 -3.61 -9.70
C ASN A 42 -4.03 -4.61 -8.95
N SER A 43 -2.71 -4.39 -9.01
CA SER A 43 -1.74 -5.30 -8.39
C SER A 43 -1.94 -5.47 -6.87
N ILE A 44 -2.32 -4.40 -6.14
CA ILE A 44 -2.59 -4.46 -4.70
C ILE A 44 -3.83 -5.31 -4.41
N ASP A 45 -4.93 -5.13 -5.16
CA ASP A 45 -6.14 -5.98 -5.02
C ASP A 45 -5.78 -7.46 -5.23
N ASN A 46 -5.03 -7.77 -6.30
CA ASN A 46 -4.56 -9.13 -6.56
C ASN A 46 -3.66 -9.64 -5.42
N GLY A 47 -2.74 -8.83 -4.91
CA GLY A 47 -1.87 -9.18 -3.79
C GLY A 47 -2.65 -9.49 -2.51
N VAL A 48 -3.65 -8.67 -2.19
CA VAL A 48 -4.53 -8.89 -1.03
C VAL A 48 -5.28 -10.21 -1.16
N ARG A 49 -5.80 -10.54 -2.35
CA ARG A 49 -6.49 -11.82 -2.62
C ARG A 49 -5.55 -13.01 -2.45
N ILE A 50 -4.31 -12.93 -2.93
CA ILE A 50 -3.29 -13.97 -2.75
C ILE A 50 -3.02 -14.19 -1.26
N ILE A 51 -2.80 -13.12 -0.49
CA ILE A 51 -2.51 -13.18 0.95
C ILE A 51 -3.71 -13.77 1.71
N THR A 52 -4.91 -13.23 1.50
CA THR A 52 -6.12 -13.67 2.23
C THR A 52 -6.51 -15.09 1.89
N GLN A 53 -6.37 -15.53 0.64
CA GLN A 53 -6.59 -16.92 0.25
C GLN A 53 -5.67 -17.87 1.03
N LYS A 54 -4.39 -17.50 1.20
CA LYS A 54 -3.44 -18.31 2.00
C LYS A 54 -3.81 -18.35 3.47
N ILE A 55 -4.23 -17.20 4.04
CA ILE A 55 -4.69 -17.16 5.43
C ILE A 55 -5.93 -18.04 5.62
N THR A 56 -6.90 -17.97 4.69
CA THR A 56 -8.09 -18.84 4.71
C THR A 56 -7.72 -20.31 4.69
N GLN A 57 -6.77 -20.72 3.83
CA GLN A 57 -6.29 -22.09 3.76
C GLN A 57 -5.64 -22.57 5.06
N ASN A 58 -4.90 -21.69 5.73
CA ASN A 58 -4.15 -22.03 6.94
C ASN A 58 -5.02 -22.05 8.21
N THR A 59 -6.03 -21.18 8.29
CA THR A 59 -6.75 -20.86 9.54
C THR A 59 -8.25 -21.04 9.49
N GLY A 60 -8.84 -21.13 8.29
CA GLY A 60 -10.29 -21.10 8.11
C GLY A 60 -10.92 -19.69 8.16
N MET A 61 -10.16 -18.63 8.46
CA MET A 61 -10.66 -17.24 8.45
C MET A 61 -11.21 -16.90 7.07
N GLN A 62 -12.37 -16.25 7.01
CA GLN A 62 -13.01 -15.84 5.77
C GLN A 62 -12.85 -14.33 5.56
N PHE A 63 -12.65 -13.92 4.30
CA PHE A 63 -12.46 -12.51 3.92
C PHE A 63 -13.39 -12.13 2.78
N VAL A 64 -13.97 -10.93 2.88
CA VAL A 64 -14.74 -10.28 1.82
C VAL A 64 -13.98 -9.02 1.40
N ILE A 65 -13.57 -8.96 0.13
CA ILE A 65 -12.75 -7.85 -0.39
C ILE A 65 -13.65 -6.95 -1.25
N GLU A 66 -13.68 -5.67 -0.88
CA GLU A 66 -14.44 -4.61 -1.55
C GLU A 66 -13.47 -3.54 -2.06
N SER A 67 -13.49 -3.27 -3.37
CA SER A 67 -12.78 -2.13 -3.95
C SER A 67 -13.70 -0.90 -3.90
N LEU A 68 -13.24 0.16 -3.21
CA LEU A 68 -13.99 1.40 -3.04
C LEU A 68 -13.12 2.61 -3.43
N PRO A 69 -12.89 2.84 -4.74
CA PRO A 69 -12.09 3.96 -5.23
C PRO A 69 -12.84 5.29 -5.11
N GLY A 70 -12.11 6.39 -5.26
CA GLY A 70 -12.66 7.75 -5.34
C GLY A 70 -11.89 8.73 -4.48
N ALA A 71 -11.82 10.01 -4.92
CA ALA A 71 -11.12 11.11 -4.25
C ALA A 71 -9.71 10.72 -3.77
N ALA A 72 -8.88 10.18 -4.66
CA ALA A 72 -7.53 9.67 -4.37
C ALA A 72 -7.48 8.65 -3.21
N GLY A 73 -8.56 7.86 -3.02
CA GLY A 73 -8.69 6.85 -1.97
C GLY A 73 -9.38 7.36 -0.69
N SER A 74 -9.69 8.65 -0.59
CA SER A 74 -10.28 9.23 0.63
C SER A 74 -11.64 8.64 0.97
N ILE A 75 -12.47 8.26 -0.02
CA ILE A 75 -13.79 7.67 0.22
C ILE A 75 -13.68 6.34 0.97
N GLY A 76 -12.82 5.44 0.50
CA GLY A 76 -12.63 4.15 1.15
C GLY A 76 -11.91 4.28 2.50
N ALA A 77 -10.95 5.20 2.62
CA ALA A 77 -10.28 5.49 3.90
C ALA A 77 -11.27 6.02 4.95
N ASP A 78 -12.16 6.95 4.59
CA ASP A 78 -13.20 7.48 5.47
C ASP A 78 -14.16 6.36 5.96
N LYS A 79 -14.56 5.45 5.06
CA LYS A 79 -15.39 4.29 5.42
C LYS A 79 -14.71 3.40 6.48
N VAL A 80 -13.41 3.14 6.34
CA VAL A 80 -12.65 2.36 7.32
C VAL A 80 -12.51 3.12 8.64
N ALA A 81 -12.15 4.41 8.60
CA ALA A 81 -11.98 5.25 9.79
C ALA A 81 -13.24 5.30 10.67
N LYS A 82 -14.42 5.27 10.06
CA LYS A 82 -15.73 5.31 10.75
C LYS A 82 -16.31 3.94 11.09
N SER A 83 -15.62 2.87 10.74
CA SER A 83 -16.08 1.51 11.05
C SER A 83 -15.86 1.16 12.52
N ALA A 84 -16.63 0.18 13.03
CA ALA A 84 -16.44 -0.31 14.39
C ALA A 84 -15.01 -0.87 14.58
N PRO A 85 -14.33 -0.55 15.70
CA PRO A 85 -12.97 -1.00 15.97
C PRO A 85 -12.96 -2.42 16.58
N ASP A 86 -13.65 -3.35 15.94
CA ASP A 86 -13.82 -4.74 16.38
C ASP A 86 -12.96 -5.75 15.57
N GLY A 87 -12.22 -5.26 14.57
CA GLY A 87 -11.38 -6.06 13.70
C GLY A 87 -12.09 -6.69 12.50
N TYR A 88 -13.40 -6.50 12.33
CA TYR A 88 -14.14 -7.07 11.22
C TYR A 88 -14.23 -6.16 9.98
N THR A 89 -13.75 -4.93 10.08
CA THR A 89 -13.51 -4.06 8.93
C THR A 89 -12.06 -3.61 8.95
N LEU A 90 -11.34 -3.89 7.86
CA LEU A 90 -9.95 -3.51 7.67
C LEU A 90 -9.83 -2.64 6.42
N GLY A 91 -8.80 -1.81 6.37
CA GLY A 91 -8.37 -1.11 5.17
C GLY A 91 -7.08 -1.71 4.63
N VAL A 92 -6.93 -1.76 3.30
CA VAL A 92 -5.61 -1.92 2.69
C VAL A 92 -5.30 -0.67 1.90
N PHE A 93 -4.34 0.09 2.39
CA PHE A 93 -3.97 1.39 1.87
C PHE A 93 -2.57 1.35 1.28
N ASN A 94 -2.37 2.07 0.18
CA ASN A 94 -1.03 2.37 -0.29
C ASN A 94 -0.43 3.56 0.49
N ASP A 95 0.87 3.75 0.35
CA ASP A 95 1.63 4.85 0.93
C ASP A 95 1.04 6.23 0.60
N SER A 96 0.56 6.43 -0.62
CA SER A 96 -0.02 7.71 -1.05
C SER A 96 -1.21 8.12 -0.19
N ILE A 97 -2.15 7.20 0.07
CA ILE A 97 -3.32 7.47 0.91
C ILE A 97 -2.89 7.91 2.31
N LEU A 98 -1.93 7.22 2.92
CA LEU A 98 -1.54 7.48 4.30
C LEU A 98 -0.57 8.65 4.47
N THR A 99 0.22 9.00 3.45
CA THR A 99 1.36 9.92 3.65
C THR A 99 1.41 11.10 2.67
N MET A 100 0.78 11.00 1.50
CA MET A 100 0.78 12.04 0.48
C MET A 100 -0.53 12.81 0.44
N VAL A 101 -1.65 12.10 0.30
CA VAL A 101 -3.01 12.68 0.26
C VAL A 101 -3.28 13.62 1.44
N PRO A 102 -2.89 13.30 2.70
CA PRO A 102 -3.08 14.23 3.82
C PRO A 102 -2.31 15.56 3.71
N ASN A 103 -1.31 15.61 2.85
CA ASN A 103 -0.55 16.83 2.59
C ASN A 103 -1.03 17.61 1.36
N ILE A 104 -1.96 17.04 0.58
CA ILE A 104 -2.45 17.61 -0.69
C ILE A 104 -3.92 18.02 -0.58
N GLN A 105 -4.73 17.29 0.19
CA GLN A 105 -6.14 17.62 0.38
C GLN A 105 -6.35 18.42 1.66
N THR A 106 -7.04 19.57 1.55
CA THR A 106 -7.31 20.47 2.69
C THR A 106 -8.45 20.01 3.59
N LYS A 107 -9.35 19.18 3.06
CA LYS A 107 -10.55 18.72 3.77
C LYS A 107 -10.64 17.20 3.76
N LEU A 108 -9.84 16.56 4.61
CA LEU A 108 -9.97 15.13 4.88
C LEU A 108 -10.93 14.91 6.04
N ALA A 109 -11.82 13.92 5.88
CA ALA A 109 -12.72 13.47 6.94
C ALA A 109 -12.07 12.46 7.90
N TRP A 110 -10.79 12.20 7.75
CA TRP A 110 -9.99 11.25 8.54
C TRP A 110 -8.54 11.75 8.70
N ASP A 111 -7.86 11.23 9.72
CA ASP A 111 -6.46 11.51 10.06
C ASP A 111 -5.65 10.19 10.01
N PRO A 112 -4.55 10.11 9.23
CA PRO A 112 -3.81 8.87 9.04
C PRO A 112 -3.18 8.31 10.33
N ILE A 113 -3.02 9.15 11.36
CA ILE A 113 -2.38 8.79 12.62
C ILE A 113 -3.38 8.53 13.74
N LYS A 114 -4.54 9.22 13.72
CA LYS A 114 -5.52 9.17 14.82
C LYS A 114 -6.64 8.17 14.56
N ASP A 115 -6.97 7.91 13.29
CA ASP A 115 -8.16 7.14 12.94
C ASP A 115 -7.85 5.71 12.52
N PHE A 116 -6.55 5.35 12.38
CA PHE A 116 -6.14 4.01 12.00
C PHE A 116 -5.13 3.40 12.96
N ALA A 117 -5.31 2.11 13.25
CA ALA A 117 -4.35 1.25 13.93
C ALA A 117 -3.58 0.44 12.88
N PRO A 118 -2.25 0.60 12.77
CA PRO A 118 -1.43 -0.19 11.87
C PRO A 118 -1.47 -1.68 12.21
N ILE A 119 -1.55 -2.54 11.18
CA ILE A 119 -1.41 -3.99 11.34
C ILE A 119 -0.04 -4.41 10.83
N THR A 120 0.23 -4.27 9.53
CA THR A 120 1.52 -4.58 8.93
C THR A 120 1.60 -4.05 7.49
N MET A 121 2.79 -3.70 7.03
CA MET A 121 3.07 -3.63 5.61
C MET A 121 2.82 -5.04 5.00
N ALA A 122 2.37 -5.10 3.76
CA ALA A 122 2.12 -6.36 3.07
C ALA A 122 2.96 -6.52 1.81
N GLY A 123 3.50 -5.43 1.28
CA GLY A 123 4.39 -5.48 0.15
C GLY A 123 4.87 -4.12 -0.30
N LYS A 124 5.89 -4.18 -1.15
CA LYS A 124 6.50 -3.02 -1.82
C LYS A 124 6.24 -3.10 -3.32
N ILE A 125 6.25 -1.95 -3.96
CA ILE A 125 6.15 -1.79 -5.41
C ILE A 125 7.40 -1.04 -5.84
N GLU A 126 8.25 -1.72 -6.59
CA GLU A 126 9.52 -1.14 -7.02
C GLU A 126 9.34 -0.42 -8.37
N LEU A 127 9.80 0.81 -8.41
CA LEU A 127 9.67 1.68 -9.57
C LEU A 127 10.96 1.68 -10.40
N GLY A 128 10.81 1.58 -11.71
CA GLY A 128 11.91 1.77 -12.66
C GLY A 128 11.76 3.07 -13.42
N MET A 129 12.85 3.76 -13.63
CA MET A 129 12.92 4.93 -14.49
C MET A 129 13.03 4.50 -15.94
N ILE A 130 12.07 4.93 -16.73
CA ILE A 130 11.99 4.61 -18.16
C ILE A 130 12.10 5.88 -19.00
N ILE A 131 12.71 5.72 -20.17
CA ILE A 131 12.82 6.74 -21.21
C ILE A 131 12.50 6.13 -22.58
N PRO A 132 12.17 6.94 -23.58
CA PRO A 132 12.02 6.45 -24.95
C PRO A 132 13.31 5.79 -25.47
N PRO A 133 13.24 4.78 -26.35
CA PRO A 133 14.43 4.17 -26.96
C PRO A 133 15.29 5.17 -27.75
N THR A 134 14.65 6.19 -28.30
CA THR A 134 15.29 7.27 -29.09
C THR A 134 16.02 8.30 -28.25
N ASN A 135 15.78 8.31 -26.91
CA ASN A 135 16.46 9.23 -26.01
C ASN A 135 17.97 8.87 -25.92
N PRO A 136 18.89 9.83 -26.14
CA PRO A 136 20.34 9.58 -26.15
C PRO A 136 20.91 9.25 -24.76
N ALA A 137 20.20 9.56 -23.67
CA ALA A 137 20.65 9.23 -22.34
C ALA A 137 20.77 7.71 -22.12
N ASN A 138 21.85 7.26 -21.50
CA ASN A 138 22.07 5.86 -21.14
C ASN A 138 22.12 5.62 -19.64
N SER A 139 22.05 6.70 -18.87
CA SER A 139 22.10 6.69 -17.41
C SER A 139 21.24 7.81 -16.84
N VAL A 140 20.96 7.72 -15.54
CA VAL A 140 20.31 8.82 -14.80
C VAL A 140 21.21 10.05 -14.77
N ALA A 141 22.53 9.87 -14.72
CA ALA A 141 23.49 10.96 -14.79
C ALA A 141 23.35 11.78 -16.08
N ASP A 142 23.20 11.09 -17.24
CA ASP A 142 23.01 11.77 -18.54
C ASP A 142 21.72 12.59 -18.56
N LEU A 143 20.62 12.00 -18.04
CA LEU A 143 19.32 12.66 -17.95
C LEU A 143 19.38 13.90 -17.04
N ILE A 144 20.01 13.78 -15.85
CA ILE A 144 20.20 14.88 -14.91
C ILE A 144 21.08 15.97 -15.53
N ALA A 145 22.19 15.59 -16.19
CA ALA A 145 23.07 16.56 -16.85
C ALA A 145 22.34 17.34 -17.94
N PHE A 146 21.52 16.67 -18.74
CA PHE A 146 20.69 17.32 -19.76
C PHE A 146 19.66 18.27 -19.11
N ALA A 147 18.94 17.80 -18.07
CA ALA A 147 17.94 18.60 -17.36
C ALA A 147 18.54 19.88 -16.74
N LYS A 148 19.76 19.79 -16.18
CA LYS A 148 20.48 20.97 -15.63
C LYS A 148 20.86 21.99 -16.69
N LYS A 149 21.28 21.53 -17.87
CA LYS A 149 21.62 22.39 -19.00
C LYS A 149 20.40 23.01 -19.67
N ASN A 150 19.26 22.39 -19.54
CA ASN A 150 18.02 22.75 -20.23
C ASN A 150 16.83 22.75 -19.25
N PRO A 151 16.76 23.68 -18.27
CA PRO A 151 15.67 23.71 -17.30
C PRO A 151 14.29 23.78 -17.95
N GLY A 152 13.35 22.94 -17.51
CA GLY A 152 11.98 22.90 -18.01
C GLY A 152 11.79 22.24 -19.39
N LYS A 153 12.84 21.75 -20.06
CA LYS A 153 12.75 21.11 -21.37
C LYS A 153 12.27 19.66 -21.30
N LEU A 154 12.64 18.94 -20.23
CA LEU A 154 12.18 17.56 -20.05
C LEU A 154 10.82 17.52 -19.36
N ASN A 155 9.96 16.64 -19.87
CA ASN A 155 8.65 16.34 -19.29
C ASN A 155 8.66 14.97 -18.64
N TYR A 156 8.07 14.84 -17.45
CA TYR A 156 7.88 13.54 -16.82
C TYR A 156 6.40 13.21 -16.62
N GLY A 157 6.04 11.95 -16.87
CA GLY A 157 4.69 11.44 -16.70
C GLY A 157 4.44 10.82 -15.32
N SER A 158 3.21 10.95 -14.84
CA SER A 158 2.74 10.30 -13.61
C SER A 158 1.30 9.82 -13.72
N GLY A 159 0.82 9.09 -12.71
CA GLY A 159 -0.58 8.68 -12.60
C GLY A 159 -1.53 9.78 -12.07
N GLY A 160 -1.10 11.05 -12.12
CA GLY A 160 -1.87 12.21 -11.65
C GLY A 160 -1.19 12.95 -10.50
N ASN A 161 -1.78 14.09 -10.11
CA ASN A 161 -1.30 14.92 -9.01
C ASN A 161 -1.29 14.12 -7.70
N GLY A 162 -0.18 14.20 -6.95
CA GLY A 162 -0.02 13.49 -5.68
C GLY A 162 0.14 11.97 -5.78
N SER A 163 0.23 11.40 -6.99
CA SER A 163 0.57 9.99 -7.14
C SER A 163 1.99 9.70 -6.66
N PRO A 164 2.31 8.45 -6.24
CA PRO A 164 3.67 8.09 -5.84
C PRO A 164 4.73 8.47 -6.87
N GLN A 165 4.41 8.32 -8.17
CA GLN A 165 5.31 8.66 -9.27
C GLN A 165 5.55 10.16 -9.39
N HIS A 166 4.52 10.99 -9.18
CA HIS A 166 4.68 12.44 -9.13
C HIS A 166 5.63 12.83 -8.00
N ILE A 167 5.38 12.32 -6.80
CA ILE A 167 6.20 12.65 -5.61
C ILE A 167 7.64 12.14 -5.76
N ALA A 168 7.84 10.94 -6.32
CA ALA A 168 9.16 10.39 -6.57
C ALA A 168 9.97 11.24 -7.57
N MET A 169 9.36 11.67 -8.67
CA MET A 169 10.03 12.55 -9.64
C MET A 169 10.28 13.95 -9.09
N ALA A 170 9.36 14.49 -8.30
CA ALA A 170 9.55 15.77 -7.61
C ALA A 170 10.69 15.69 -6.58
N LEU A 171 10.81 14.57 -5.86
CA LEU A 171 11.94 14.30 -4.97
C LEU A 171 13.26 14.27 -5.74
N LEU A 172 13.31 13.56 -6.87
CA LEU A 172 14.49 13.51 -7.73
C LEU A 172 14.89 14.92 -8.22
N ASN A 173 13.92 15.69 -8.74
CA ASN A 173 14.15 17.07 -9.16
C ASN A 173 14.76 17.91 -8.02
N SER A 174 14.18 17.80 -6.82
CA SER A 174 14.65 18.52 -5.64
C SER A 174 16.06 18.12 -5.20
N GLN A 175 16.39 16.83 -5.20
CA GLN A 175 17.70 16.31 -4.80
C GLN A 175 18.77 16.59 -5.85
N ALA A 176 18.43 16.39 -7.13
CA ALA A 176 19.35 16.62 -8.23
C ALA A 176 19.52 18.10 -8.62
N GLY A 177 18.69 19.01 -8.10
CA GLY A 177 18.69 20.41 -8.50
C GLY A 177 18.32 20.60 -9.97
N THR A 178 17.31 19.85 -10.45
CA THR A 178 16.77 19.90 -11.81
C THR A 178 15.34 20.44 -11.83
N THR A 179 14.89 20.87 -13.01
CA THR A 179 13.51 21.30 -13.26
C THR A 179 12.99 20.53 -14.46
N MET A 180 12.25 19.45 -14.20
CA MET A 180 11.50 18.73 -15.22
C MET A 180 10.01 19.04 -15.04
N THR A 181 9.26 19.19 -16.13
CA THR A 181 7.85 19.57 -16.13
C THR A 181 6.97 18.36 -15.89
N HIS A 182 6.02 18.46 -14.97
CA HIS A 182 5.07 17.38 -14.67
C HIS A 182 3.94 17.32 -15.70
N VAL A 183 3.65 16.12 -16.22
CA VAL A 183 2.50 15.83 -17.08
C VAL A 183 1.63 14.77 -16.38
N PRO A 184 0.50 15.15 -15.78
CA PRO A 184 -0.40 14.22 -15.12
C PRO A 184 -1.26 13.45 -16.12
N TYR A 185 -1.30 12.13 -15.99
CA TYR A 185 -2.20 11.25 -16.74
C TYR A 185 -3.32 10.74 -15.82
N LYS A 186 -4.43 10.26 -16.40
CA LYS A 186 -5.52 9.62 -15.63
C LYS A 186 -5.14 8.25 -15.08
N GLY A 187 -4.03 7.67 -15.52
CA GLY A 187 -3.48 6.40 -15.05
C GLY A 187 -2.05 6.20 -15.51
N ILE A 188 -1.27 5.51 -14.70
CA ILE A 188 0.18 5.37 -14.90
C ILE A 188 0.55 4.63 -16.20
N MET A 189 -0.28 3.70 -16.67
CA MET A 189 -0.02 2.99 -17.94
C MET A 189 -0.18 3.90 -19.17
N GLN A 190 -0.98 4.97 -19.09
CA GLN A 190 -1.03 5.99 -20.14
C GLN A 190 0.29 6.76 -20.21
N ALA A 191 0.91 7.06 -19.05
CA ALA A 191 2.25 7.65 -19.02
C ALA A 191 3.31 6.71 -19.64
N ALA A 192 3.21 5.39 -19.39
CA ALA A 192 4.09 4.40 -20.06
C ALA A 192 3.96 4.45 -21.59
N THR A 193 2.72 4.54 -22.09
CA THR A 193 2.43 4.68 -23.52
C THR A 193 2.99 6.00 -24.07
N GLY A 194 2.85 7.10 -23.30
CA GLY A 194 3.42 8.40 -23.66
C GLY A 194 4.96 8.35 -23.80
N VAL A 195 5.66 7.66 -22.87
CA VAL A 195 7.11 7.41 -23.01
C VAL A 195 7.40 6.59 -24.28
N ALA A 196 6.69 5.49 -24.48
CA ALA A 196 6.91 4.63 -25.66
C ALA A 196 6.63 5.34 -27.00
N GLY A 197 5.75 6.35 -26.98
CA GLY A 197 5.39 7.19 -28.13
C GLY A 197 6.23 8.46 -28.28
N ASN A 198 7.25 8.70 -27.44
CA ASN A 198 8.03 9.96 -27.39
C ASN A 198 7.18 11.22 -27.08
N GLU A 199 6.03 11.07 -26.43
CA GLU A 199 5.20 12.21 -25.99
C GLU A 199 5.74 12.85 -24.72
N ILE A 200 6.36 12.04 -23.85
CA ILE A 200 7.05 12.46 -22.62
C ILE A 200 8.43 11.81 -22.53
N ASP A 201 9.36 12.49 -21.86
CA ASP A 201 10.78 12.14 -21.87
C ASP A 201 11.14 11.07 -20.86
N VAL A 202 10.42 10.98 -19.72
CA VAL A 202 10.76 10.10 -18.61
C VAL A 202 9.54 9.80 -17.74
N ALA A 203 9.52 8.61 -17.11
CA ALA A 203 8.57 8.28 -16.05
C ALA A 203 9.20 7.28 -15.07
N LEU A 204 8.70 7.27 -13.83
CA LEU A 204 8.95 6.22 -12.83
C LEU A 204 7.70 5.32 -12.77
N ILE A 205 7.82 4.05 -13.14
CA ILE A 205 6.67 3.13 -13.21
C ILE A 205 7.08 1.77 -12.65
N ALA A 206 6.12 1.03 -12.08
CA ALA A 206 6.37 -0.31 -11.56
C ALA A 206 7.04 -1.21 -12.62
N VAL A 207 8.22 -1.73 -12.32
CA VAL A 207 9.06 -2.48 -13.26
C VAL A 207 8.31 -3.66 -13.88
N SER A 208 7.55 -4.38 -13.06
CA SER A 208 6.76 -5.54 -13.49
C SER A 208 5.69 -5.20 -14.54
N SER A 209 5.11 -4.00 -14.46
CA SER A 209 4.07 -3.57 -15.40
C SER A 209 4.62 -3.26 -16.80
N LEU A 210 5.93 -3.13 -16.93
CA LEU A 210 6.61 -2.66 -18.15
C LEU A 210 7.39 -3.75 -18.88
N LYS A 211 7.45 -4.97 -18.32
CA LYS A 211 8.26 -6.06 -18.87
C LYS A 211 8.04 -6.25 -20.38
N ASN A 212 6.79 -6.38 -20.81
CA ASN A 212 6.45 -6.62 -22.22
C ASN A 212 6.86 -5.44 -23.13
N LEU A 213 6.72 -4.19 -22.66
CA LEU A 213 7.12 -3.02 -23.43
C LEU A 213 8.65 -2.90 -23.54
N ALA A 214 9.37 -3.27 -22.49
CA ALA A 214 10.83 -3.28 -22.48
C ALA A 214 11.38 -4.40 -23.37
N GLU A 215 10.86 -5.61 -23.28
CA GLU A 215 11.24 -6.74 -24.15
C GLU A 215 10.94 -6.48 -25.63
N ALA A 216 9.87 -5.73 -25.92
CA ALA A 216 9.55 -5.28 -27.27
C ALA A 216 10.41 -4.08 -27.74
N GLY A 217 11.36 -3.60 -26.92
CA GLY A 217 12.20 -2.46 -27.27
C GLY A 217 11.46 -1.12 -27.37
N LYS A 218 10.26 -1.02 -26.79
CA LYS A 218 9.42 0.19 -26.84
C LYS A 218 9.79 1.25 -25.80
N LEU A 219 10.59 0.86 -24.80
CA LEU A 219 11.15 1.74 -23.79
C LEU A 219 12.47 1.19 -23.26
N LYS A 220 13.26 2.05 -22.63
CA LYS A 220 14.55 1.72 -22.04
C LYS A 220 14.52 2.03 -20.55
N PHE A 221 14.90 1.05 -19.70
CA PHE A 221 15.17 1.30 -18.28
C PHE A 221 16.57 1.89 -18.11
N ILE A 222 16.69 2.95 -17.31
CA ILE A 222 17.98 3.56 -16.95
C ILE A 222 18.29 3.46 -15.47
N GLY A 223 17.37 2.92 -14.66
CA GLY A 223 17.59 2.61 -13.25
C GLY A 223 16.32 2.22 -12.52
N VAL A 224 16.48 1.62 -11.34
CA VAL A 224 15.38 1.34 -10.39
C VAL A 224 15.49 2.23 -9.16
N ALA A 225 14.36 2.65 -8.60
CA ALA A 225 14.31 3.59 -7.49
C ALA A 225 14.57 2.92 -6.11
N SER A 226 14.69 1.61 -6.06
CA SER A 226 14.98 0.84 -4.85
C SER A 226 16.41 1.06 -4.34
N ALA A 227 16.65 0.82 -3.04
CA ALA A 227 17.97 0.90 -2.41
C ALA A 227 18.98 -0.11 -3.00
N GLN A 228 18.48 -1.22 -3.57
CA GLN A 228 19.28 -2.29 -4.16
C GLN A 228 18.70 -2.68 -5.51
N ARG A 229 19.55 -3.27 -6.38
CA ARG A 229 19.08 -3.84 -7.64
C ARG A 229 18.06 -4.95 -7.39
N LEU A 230 17.09 -5.05 -8.28
CA LEU A 230 16.04 -6.07 -8.18
C LEU A 230 16.59 -7.43 -8.65
N ALA A 231 16.39 -8.47 -7.86
CA ALA A 231 16.86 -9.82 -8.20
C ALA A 231 16.33 -10.32 -9.54
N GLN A 232 15.12 -9.93 -9.93
CA GLN A 232 14.51 -10.28 -11.23
C GLN A 232 15.08 -9.46 -12.40
N PHE A 233 15.75 -8.32 -12.13
CA PHE A 233 16.30 -7.40 -13.11
C PHE A 233 17.72 -6.96 -12.72
N PRO A 234 18.68 -7.90 -12.55
CA PRO A 234 19.99 -7.62 -11.96
C PRO A 234 20.85 -6.68 -12.82
N ASN A 235 20.53 -6.59 -14.11
CA ASN A 235 21.24 -5.73 -15.06
C ASN A 235 20.78 -4.26 -15.04
N ILE A 236 19.64 -3.95 -14.38
CA ILE A 236 19.18 -2.58 -14.22
C ILE A 236 19.83 -2.02 -12.93
N PRO A 237 20.65 -0.96 -13.01
CA PRO A 237 21.26 -0.35 -11.84
C PRO A 237 20.21 0.36 -10.99
N THR A 238 20.52 0.67 -9.73
CA THR A 238 19.70 1.60 -8.95
C THR A 238 19.87 3.03 -9.49
N LEU A 239 18.91 3.93 -9.21
CA LEU A 239 19.04 5.34 -9.56
C LEU A 239 20.27 5.95 -8.86
N ALA A 240 20.55 5.49 -7.63
CA ALA A 240 21.75 5.91 -6.88
C ALA A 240 23.06 5.52 -7.59
N GLU A 241 23.15 4.27 -8.08
CA GLU A 241 24.30 3.79 -8.87
C GLU A 241 24.40 4.48 -10.25
N SER A 242 23.25 4.85 -10.84
CA SER A 242 23.15 5.38 -12.21
C SER A 242 23.30 6.92 -12.28
N GLY A 243 23.48 7.62 -11.16
CA GLY A 243 23.78 9.06 -11.17
C GLY A 243 22.94 9.95 -10.26
N ALA A 244 22.09 9.37 -9.39
CA ALA A 244 21.34 10.09 -8.35
C ALA A 244 21.74 9.57 -6.96
N PRO A 245 22.95 9.87 -6.45
CA PRO A 245 23.44 9.28 -5.21
C PRO A 245 22.50 9.58 -4.05
N GLY A 246 22.21 8.54 -3.25
CA GLY A 246 21.31 8.62 -2.10
C GLY A 246 19.82 8.70 -2.46
N PHE A 247 19.45 8.63 -3.74
CA PHE A 247 18.04 8.56 -4.12
C PHE A 247 17.48 7.16 -3.86
N GLU A 248 16.42 7.14 -3.11
CA GLU A 248 15.60 5.94 -2.88
C GLU A 248 14.13 6.36 -2.84
N PHE A 249 13.28 5.59 -3.52
CA PHE A 249 11.85 5.71 -3.43
C PHE A 249 11.19 4.36 -3.69
N THR A 250 10.48 3.87 -2.68
CA THR A 250 9.73 2.61 -2.77
C THR A 250 8.29 2.88 -2.35
N ALA A 251 7.35 2.60 -3.25
CA ALA A 251 5.93 2.58 -2.90
C ALA A 251 5.61 1.30 -2.13
N TRP A 252 4.62 1.35 -1.25
CA TRP A 252 4.22 0.21 -0.42
C TRP A 252 2.71 0.20 -0.16
N PHE A 253 2.21 -0.91 0.34
CA PHE A 253 0.84 -1.02 0.82
C PHE A 253 0.79 -1.80 2.14
N ALA A 254 -0.22 -1.52 2.95
CA ALA A 254 -0.32 -2.02 4.31
C ALA A 254 -1.76 -2.31 4.71
N PHE A 255 -1.93 -3.27 5.60
CA PHE A 255 -3.18 -3.51 6.30
C PHE A 255 -3.29 -2.59 7.50
N MET A 256 -4.44 -1.96 7.63
CA MET A 256 -4.80 -1.04 8.70
C MET A 256 -6.16 -1.46 9.29
N ALA A 257 -6.36 -1.20 10.56
CA ALA A 257 -7.66 -1.34 11.21
C ALA A 257 -8.17 0.04 11.65
N PRO A 258 -9.47 0.22 11.97
CA PRO A 258 -9.93 1.40 12.69
C PRO A 258 -9.18 1.57 14.01
N GLN A 259 -8.92 2.83 14.39
CA GLN A 259 -8.29 3.14 15.68
C GLN A 259 -9.15 2.63 16.83
N GLY A 260 -8.50 2.06 17.85
CA GLY A 260 -9.19 1.42 18.99
C GLY A 260 -9.45 -0.07 18.81
N THR A 261 -9.12 -0.66 17.65
CA THR A 261 -9.15 -2.12 17.48
C THR A 261 -8.26 -2.79 18.54
N PRO A 262 -8.77 -3.83 19.26
CA PRO A 262 -8.03 -4.46 20.34
C PRO A 262 -6.66 -4.99 19.89
N LYS A 263 -5.62 -4.75 20.70
CA LYS A 263 -4.25 -5.23 20.41
C LYS A 263 -4.15 -6.72 20.09
N PRO A 264 -4.85 -7.64 20.81
CA PRO A 264 -4.80 -9.06 20.45
C PRO A 264 -5.29 -9.35 19.03
N VAL A 265 -6.27 -8.59 18.54
CA VAL A 265 -6.81 -8.71 17.17
C VAL A 265 -5.77 -8.25 16.14
N THR A 266 -5.19 -7.07 16.32
CA THR A 266 -4.17 -6.55 15.40
C THR A 266 -2.91 -7.41 15.39
N GLN A 267 -2.51 -7.97 16.54
CA GLN A 267 -1.38 -8.90 16.65
C GLN A 267 -1.65 -10.23 15.94
N LEU A 268 -2.85 -10.80 16.10
CA LEU A 268 -3.24 -12.02 15.38
C LEU A 268 -3.19 -11.79 13.87
N LEU A 269 -3.81 -10.71 13.39
CA LEU A 269 -3.80 -10.38 11.97
C LEU A 269 -2.38 -10.12 11.43
N ASN A 270 -1.53 -9.40 12.18
CA ASN A 270 -0.13 -9.22 11.83
C ASN A 270 0.59 -10.58 11.66
N ALA A 271 0.43 -11.48 12.65
CA ALA A 271 1.07 -12.78 12.63
C ALA A 271 0.62 -13.63 11.41
N GLU A 272 -0.68 -13.69 11.12
CA GLU A 272 -1.20 -14.49 10.02
C GLU A 272 -0.82 -13.90 8.64
N ILE A 273 -0.85 -12.57 8.48
CA ILE A 273 -0.38 -11.92 7.25
C ILE A 273 1.12 -12.17 7.07
N LYS A 274 1.93 -11.97 8.10
CA LYS A 274 3.38 -12.22 8.06
C LYS A 274 3.68 -13.68 7.68
N LYS A 275 2.98 -14.64 8.28
CA LYS A 275 3.10 -16.06 7.96
C LYS A 275 2.74 -16.34 6.49
N ALA A 276 1.66 -15.76 5.97
CA ALA A 276 1.28 -15.90 4.56
C ALA A 276 2.36 -15.33 3.63
N LEU A 277 2.96 -14.18 3.96
CA LEU A 277 4.01 -13.53 3.16
C LEU A 277 5.34 -14.32 3.14
N THR A 278 5.57 -15.24 4.08
CA THR A 278 6.76 -16.11 4.07
C THR A 278 6.57 -17.39 3.24
N ASP A 279 5.33 -17.71 2.85
CA ASP A 279 5.01 -18.87 2.03
C ASP A 279 5.58 -18.71 0.61
N LYS A 280 6.19 -19.77 0.08
CA LYS A 280 6.87 -19.74 -1.23
C LYS A 280 5.91 -19.42 -2.38
N ASP A 281 4.75 -20.08 -2.42
CA ASP A 281 3.74 -19.90 -3.47
C ASP A 281 3.16 -18.47 -3.44
N VAL A 282 2.88 -17.94 -2.23
CA VAL A 282 2.44 -16.55 -2.07
C VAL A 282 3.51 -15.58 -2.60
N ARG A 283 4.79 -15.79 -2.24
CA ARG A 283 5.89 -14.94 -2.71
C ARG A 283 6.01 -14.95 -4.23
N GLU A 284 5.99 -16.13 -4.85
CA GLU A 284 6.08 -16.28 -6.31
C GLU A 284 4.90 -15.60 -7.01
N LYS A 285 3.69 -15.81 -6.53
CA LYS A 285 2.48 -15.16 -7.06
C LYS A 285 2.51 -13.63 -6.91
N MET A 286 2.93 -13.11 -5.75
CA MET A 286 3.06 -11.67 -5.53
C MET A 286 4.13 -11.06 -6.44
N LEU A 287 5.30 -11.70 -6.56
CA LEU A 287 6.35 -11.25 -7.47
C LEU A 287 5.89 -11.21 -8.92
N SER A 288 5.07 -12.16 -9.37
CA SER A 288 4.49 -12.14 -10.72
C SER A 288 3.54 -10.96 -10.96
N GLN A 289 2.96 -10.40 -9.87
CA GLN A 289 2.15 -9.18 -9.90
C GLN A 289 2.99 -7.90 -9.72
N GLY A 290 4.33 -8.04 -9.57
CA GLY A 290 5.23 -6.93 -9.28
C GLY A 290 5.19 -6.41 -7.86
N LEU A 291 4.68 -7.22 -6.97
CA LEU A 291 4.65 -6.95 -5.55
C LEU A 291 5.78 -7.70 -4.87
N TYR A 292 6.58 -6.99 -4.10
CA TYR A 292 7.69 -7.55 -3.31
C TYR A 292 7.20 -7.76 -1.88
N PRO A 293 6.95 -9.02 -1.44
CA PRO A 293 6.44 -9.30 -0.11
C PRO A 293 7.32 -8.71 0.98
N ALA A 294 6.74 -7.89 1.83
CA ALA A 294 7.42 -7.24 2.94
C ALA A 294 6.44 -7.09 4.10
N SER A 295 6.93 -7.32 5.31
CA SER A 295 6.15 -7.14 6.54
C SER A 295 6.97 -6.43 7.59
N ASN A 296 6.29 -5.79 8.53
CA ASN A 296 6.88 -5.14 9.70
C ASN A 296 5.96 -5.27 10.91
N SER A 297 6.41 -4.80 12.06
CA SER A 297 5.54 -4.66 13.23
C SER A 297 4.60 -3.48 13.06
N PRO A 298 3.48 -3.43 13.81
CA PRO A 298 2.60 -2.28 13.87
C PRO A 298 3.34 -0.99 14.26
N GLU A 299 4.30 -1.09 15.16
CA GLU A 299 5.12 0.03 15.66
C GLU A 299 6.04 0.57 14.56
N GLU A 300 6.74 -0.32 13.84
CA GLU A 300 7.59 0.05 12.70
C GLU A 300 6.78 0.70 11.57
N LEU A 301 5.57 0.16 11.28
CA LEU A 301 4.69 0.76 10.29
C LEU A 301 4.21 2.15 10.70
N ASN A 302 3.85 2.34 11.98
CA ASN A 302 3.47 3.66 12.49
C ASN A 302 4.62 4.68 12.38
N GLN A 303 5.84 4.26 12.72
CA GLN A 303 7.03 5.12 12.58
C GLN A 303 7.28 5.50 11.11
N LEU A 304 7.16 4.54 10.20
CA LEU A 304 7.30 4.80 8.76
C LEU A 304 6.26 5.80 8.26
N ILE A 305 4.98 5.61 8.61
CA ILE A 305 3.88 6.51 8.22
C ILE A 305 4.18 7.93 8.72
N ARG A 306 4.54 8.10 10.00
CA ARG A 306 4.85 9.42 10.57
C ARG A 306 6.04 10.08 9.89
N ALA A 307 7.12 9.35 9.65
CA ALA A 307 8.31 9.86 9.00
C ALA A 307 8.01 10.33 7.57
N GLN A 308 7.30 9.50 6.78
CA GLN A 308 6.94 9.84 5.41
C GLN A 308 5.90 10.96 5.34
N LEU A 309 4.91 10.98 6.22
CA LEU A 309 3.91 12.06 6.29
C LEU A 309 4.60 13.42 6.49
N SER A 310 5.59 13.49 7.38
CA SER A 310 6.38 14.71 7.64
C SER A 310 7.27 15.09 6.44
N SER A 311 8.03 14.12 5.92
CA SER A 311 9.00 14.37 4.84
C SER A 311 8.30 14.75 3.53
N TYR A 312 7.22 14.05 3.15
CA TYR A 312 6.44 14.37 1.96
C TYR A 312 5.69 15.69 2.11
N GLY A 313 5.18 16.01 3.31
CA GLY A 313 4.60 17.34 3.56
C GLY A 313 5.59 18.48 3.35
N THR A 314 6.84 18.29 3.75
CA THR A 314 7.92 19.27 3.50
C THR A 314 8.25 19.36 2.01
N LEU A 315 8.34 18.22 1.31
CA LEU A 315 8.59 18.19 -0.13
C LEU A 315 7.46 18.86 -0.91
N ILE A 316 6.19 18.48 -0.63
CA ILE A 316 4.99 18.99 -1.31
C ILE A 316 4.94 20.52 -1.21
N ARG A 317 5.19 21.10 -0.03
CA ARG A 317 5.28 22.56 0.15
C ARG A 317 6.44 23.18 -0.66
N LYS A 318 7.63 22.51 -0.67
CA LYS A 318 8.80 23.00 -1.40
C LYS A 318 8.60 23.05 -2.91
N ILE A 319 7.90 22.09 -3.48
CA ILE A 319 7.61 22.04 -4.93
C ILE A 319 6.40 22.91 -5.33
N GLY A 320 5.77 23.60 -4.37
CA GLY A 320 4.64 24.48 -4.63
C GLY A 320 3.35 23.75 -5.06
N LEU A 321 3.24 22.45 -4.79
CA LEU A 321 1.99 21.72 -5.03
C LEU A 321 0.93 22.24 -4.06
N GLN A 322 -0.03 22.98 -4.62
CA GLN A 322 -1.09 23.56 -3.82
C GLN A 322 -2.05 22.47 -3.33
N PRO A 323 -2.47 22.53 -2.07
CA PRO A 323 -3.54 21.68 -1.57
C PRO A 323 -4.84 21.95 -2.35
N GLU A 324 -5.52 20.88 -2.76
CA GLU A 324 -6.82 20.91 -3.44
C GLU A 324 -7.99 20.76 -2.47
#